data_9db92d1ca399d2c5c2a293e5d04ca5f4
#
_entry.id   9db92d1ca399d2c5c2a293e5d04ca5f4
#
_cell.length_a   1.000
_cell.length_b   1.000
_cell.length_c   1.000
_cell.angle_alpha   90.00
_cell.angle_beta   90.00
_cell.angle_gamma   90.00
#
_symmetry.space_group_name_H-M   'P 1'
#
loop_
_entity.id
_entity.type
_entity.pdbx_description
1 polymer ?
#
loop_
_entity_poly.entity_id
_entity_poly.type
_entity_poly.pdbx_seq_one_letter_code
_entity_poly.pdbx_strand_id
1 'polypeptide(L)'
;MSTTKTQKALILPAKQGQWQIGESPVPTPGPKDVVVKITATALNPVDWKIQTYGYFITNFPYVGGTDAAGIVEEVGSEVTNFTKGDRVLFQGWFENPKATFQQYAVVPAEITAKIPDNISFDQAASIPLGLATVVTGLYNHDPNGKSVNFPAPWEEGGSTKFAGKPAFILGGSSSVGQYAIQMAKLSGFSPIIATASLHNEPLLKSLGATHVLDRALPPDAIKAELPKLTGGKPIEFVYDAISLADTQALAYDVLAPGGVLLLVLPDAIPPELKKEGDEKKVVGVFGNVHTPENRQVGVALYAHLTEWLEKGLLVPNRVEVLPNGLAGIPEGLERMKNNKVSGTKLVARPQETA
;
A
#
# COMPACT_ATOMS: atom_id res chain seq x y z
N MET A 1 14.43 -38.58 -11.03
CA MET A 1 13.87 -37.66 -10.01
C MET A 1 14.22 -36.25 -10.45
N SER A 2 13.24 -35.39 -10.76
CA SER A 2 13.53 -34.02 -11.11
C SER A 2 14.01 -33.31 -9.85
N THR A 3 15.22 -32.77 -9.84
CA THR A 3 15.73 -31.97 -8.73
C THR A 3 14.93 -30.66 -8.71
N THR A 4 14.16 -30.43 -7.65
CA THR A 4 13.44 -29.16 -7.45
C THR A 4 14.49 -28.03 -7.46
N LYS A 5 14.34 -27.10 -8.40
CA LYS A 5 15.21 -25.91 -8.47
C LYS A 5 14.98 -25.04 -7.22
N THR A 6 16.05 -24.69 -6.52
CA THR A 6 16.01 -23.80 -5.34
C THR A 6 16.41 -22.38 -5.70
N GLN A 7 16.04 -21.44 -4.84
CA GLN A 7 16.33 -20.02 -4.92
C GLN A 7 16.71 -19.47 -3.55
N LYS A 8 17.38 -18.32 -3.50
CA LYS A 8 17.62 -17.60 -2.26
C LYS A 8 16.34 -16.89 -1.79
N ALA A 9 16.09 -16.94 -0.49
CA ALA A 9 14.97 -16.28 0.16
C ALA A 9 15.38 -15.74 1.54
N LEU A 10 14.71 -14.66 1.98
CA LEU A 10 14.80 -14.18 3.36
C LEU A 10 13.72 -14.86 4.19
N ILE A 11 14.15 -15.69 5.13
CA ILE A 11 13.32 -16.63 5.86
C ILE A 11 13.21 -16.24 7.34
N LEU A 12 12.01 -16.27 7.88
CA LEU A 12 11.73 -16.24 9.32
C LEU A 12 11.53 -17.70 9.77
N PRO A 13 12.50 -18.31 10.49
CA PRO A 13 12.47 -19.74 10.76
C PRO A 13 11.44 -20.16 11.80
N ALA A 14 11.04 -19.24 12.67
CA ALA A 14 10.04 -19.44 13.72
C ALA A 14 9.32 -18.13 14.06
N LYS A 15 8.19 -18.22 14.76
CA LYS A 15 7.45 -17.06 15.25
C LYS A 15 8.37 -16.16 16.08
N GLN A 16 8.40 -14.86 15.73
CA GLN A 16 9.25 -13.85 16.38
C GLN A 16 10.76 -14.17 16.33
N GLY A 17 11.19 -15.02 15.39
CA GLY A 17 12.60 -15.35 15.16
C GLY A 17 13.37 -14.22 14.49
N GLN A 18 14.62 -14.51 14.13
CA GLN A 18 15.47 -13.59 13.36
C GLN A 18 15.42 -13.94 11.87
N TRP A 19 15.36 -12.93 11.02
CA TRP A 19 15.48 -13.09 9.58
C TRP A 19 16.85 -13.67 9.21
N GLN A 20 16.85 -14.63 8.29
CA GLN A 20 18.07 -15.22 7.77
C GLN A 20 17.94 -15.55 6.28
N ILE A 21 19.04 -15.48 5.56
CA ILE A 21 19.10 -15.98 4.18
C ILE A 21 19.06 -17.51 4.21
N GLY A 22 18.20 -18.08 3.39
CA GLY A 22 18.05 -19.51 3.22
C GLY A 22 17.62 -19.86 1.80
N GLU A 23 17.28 -21.13 1.59
CA GLU A 23 16.78 -21.64 0.32
C GLU A 23 15.27 -21.90 0.39
N SER A 24 14.59 -21.62 -0.71
CA SER A 24 13.18 -21.91 -0.95
C SER A 24 13.02 -22.57 -2.33
N PRO A 25 12.04 -23.44 -2.55
CA PRO A 25 11.75 -23.94 -3.89
C PRO A 25 11.37 -22.81 -4.84
N VAL A 26 11.86 -22.86 -6.08
CA VAL A 26 11.31 -22.00 -7.15
C VAL A 26 9.90 -22.48 -7.46
N PRO A 27 8.87 -21.60 -7.40
CA PRO A 27 7.50 -22.01 -7.65
C PRO A 27 7.27 -22.33 -9.13
N THR A 28 6.25 -23.14 -9.41
CA THR A 28 5.73 -23.37 -10.75
C THR A 28 4.36 -22.69 -10.88
N PRO A 29 4.00 -22.15 -12.06
CA PRO A 29 2.73 -21.49 -12.21
C PRO A 29 1.55 -22.47 -12.25
N GLY A 30 0.44 -22.12 -11.62
CA GLY A 30 -0.86 -22.71 -11.93
C GLY A 30 -1.36 -22.27 -13.30
N PRO A 31 -2.50 -22.81 -13.80
CA PRO A 31 -2.99 -22.48 -15.13
C PRO A 31 -3.21 -20.98 -15.39
N LYS A 32 -3.59 -20.21 -14.37
CA LYS A 32 -3.89 -18.76 -14.43
C LYS A 32 -2.84 -17.87 -13.80
N ASP A 33 -1.68 -18.43 -13.45
CA ASP A 33 -0.63 -17.73 -12.74
C ASP A 33 0.56 -17.40 -13.66
N VAL A 34 1.38 -16.46 -13.23
CA VAL A 34 2.70 -16.21 -13.79
C VAL A 34 3.77 -16.40 -12.71
N VAL A 35 4.93 -16.91 -13.08
CA VAL A 35 6.13 -16.88 -12.25
C VAL A 35 6.95 -15.67 -12.66
N VAL A 36 7.29 -14.84 -11.68
CA VAL A 36 8.06 -13.63 -11.90
C VAL A 36 9.44 -13.78 -11.27
N LYS A 37 10.50 -13.52 -12.06
CA LYS A 37 11.84 -13.27 -11.56
C LYS A 37 11.89 -11.88 -10.97
N ILE A 38 11.96 -11.80 -9.63
CA ILE A 38 11.87 -10.54 -8.91
C ILE A 38 13.15 -9.73 -9.09
N THR A 39 13.03 -8.56 -9.70
CA THR A 39 14.13 -7.60 -9.85
C THR A 39 14.22 -6.67 -8.65
N ALA A 40 13.06 -6.26 -8.11
CA ALA A 40 12.95 -5.37 -6.95
C ALA A 40 11.78 -5.80 -6.05
N THR A 41 11.97 -5.74 -4.74
CA THR A 41 10.93 -5.96 -3.72
C THR A 41 10.97 -4.83 -2.72
N ALA A 42 9.81 -4.33 -2.25
CA ALA A 42 9.76 -3.23 -1.32
C ALA A 42 9.27 -3.64 0.07
N LEU A 43 9.76 -2.94 1.09
CA LEU A 43 9.47 -3.21 2.49
C LEU A 43 8.21 -2.48 2.94
N ASN A 44 7.44 -3.12 3.81
CA ASN A 44 6.22 -2.60 4.39
C ASN A 44 6.22 -2.71 5.92
N PRO A 45 5.45 -1.84 6.64
CA PRO A 45 5.32 -1.95 8.09
C PRO A 45 4.82 -3.32 8.57
N VAL A 46 4.02 -4.02 7.77
CA VAL A 46 3.52 -5.36 8.10
C VAL A 46 4.67 -6.37 8.26
N ASP A 47 5.76 -6.24 7.51
CA ASP A 47 6.88 -7.18 7.54
C ASP A 47 7.58 -7.19 8.91
N TRP A 48 7.94 -6.02 9.46
CA TRP A 48 8.52 -5.95 10.79
C TRP A 48 7.51 -6.26 11.91
N LYS A 49 6.20 -5.96 11.69
CA LYS A 49 5.14 -6.29 12.65
C LYS A 49 4.91 -7.78 12.74
N ILE A 50 4.95 -8.51 11.62
CA ILE A 50 4.92 -9.99 11.60
C ILE A 50 6.03 -10.54 12.47
N GLN A 51 7.27 -10.09 12.27
CA GLN A 51 8.41 -10.53 13.07
C GLN A 51 8.26 -10.16 14.55
N THR A 52 7.91 -8.90 14.85
CA THR A 52 7.90 -8.40 16.24
C THR A 52 6.73 -8.95 17.06
N TYR A 53 5.53 -9.02 16.46
CA TYR A 53 4.30 -9.37 17.19
C TYR A 53 3.80 -10.79 16.87
N GLY A 54 4.32 -11.43 15.84
CA GLY A 54 3.89 -12.77 15.42
C GLY A 54 2.48 -12.78 14.82
N TYR A 55 2.07 -11.67 14.15
CA TYR A 55 0.76 -11.57 13.50
C TYR A 55 0.70 -12.36 12.19
N PHE A 56 -0.50 -12.80 11.80
CA PHE A 56 -0.89 -13.39 10.53
C PHE A 56 -0.25 -14.75 10.18
N ILE A 57 0.97 -15.04 10.62
CA ILE A 57 1.73 -16.23 10.20
C ILE A 57 1.65 -17.32 11.26
N THR A 58 1.20 -18.49 10.84
CA THR A 58 1.10 -19.69 11.69
C THR A 58 2.04 -20.82 11.25
N ASN A 59 2.47 -20.80 9.98
CA ASN A 59 3.33 -21.81 9.39
C ASN A 59 4.75 -21.28 9.21
N PHE A 60 5.73 -22.02 9.69
CA PHE A 60 7.16 -21.73 9.61
C PHE A 60 7.93 -22.93 9.03
N PRO A 61 9.06 -22.72 8.33
CA PRO A 61 9.68 -21.43 8.02
C PRO A 61 8.83 -20.58 7.06
N TYR A 62 8.84 -19.24 7.24
CA TYR A 62 8.07 -18.28 6.47
C TYR A 62 8.98 -17.37 5.64
N VAL A 63 8.66 -17.20 4.36
CA VAL A 63 9.28 -16.20 3.49
C VAL A 63 8.45 -14.91 3.53
N GLY A 64 9.10 -13.77 3.80
CA GLY A 64 8.42 -12.47 3.93
C GLY A 64 8.19 -11.74 2.61
N GLY A 65 7.64 -10.52 2.73
CA GLY A 65 7.48 -9.57 1.64
C GLY A 65 6.15 -9.67 0.87
N THR A 66 5.65 -8.51 0.49
CA THR A 66 4.33 -8.38 -0.18
C THR A 66 4.33 -7.43 -1.38
N ASP A 67 5.45 -6.84 -1.76
CA ASP A 67 5.56 -5.92 -2.89
C ASP A 67 6.67 -6.35 -3.83
N ALA A 68 6.40 -6.48 -5.13
CA ALA A 68 7.44 -6.81 -6.10
C ALA A 68 7.22 -6.22 -7.50
N ALA A 69 8.33 -6.09 -8.19
CA ALA A 69 8.43 -5.85 -9.61
C ALA A 69 9.52 -6.74 -10.22
N GLY A 70 9.33 -7.23 -11.43
CA GLY A 70 10.27 -8.12 -12.07
C GLY A 70 9.90 -8.47 -13.50
N ILE A 71 10.46 -9.58 -13.96
CA ILE A 71 10.29 -10.07 -15.34
C ILE A 71 9.55 -11.41 -15.28
N VAL A 72 8.53 -11.56 -16.10
CA VAL A 72 7.81 -12.83 -16.27
C VAL A 72 8.79 -13.89 -16.77
N GLU A 73 8.98 -14.95 -15.99
CA GLU A 73 9.86 -16.08 -16.31
C GLU A 73 9.09 -17.25 -16.92
N GLU A 74 7.88 -17.50 -16.42
CA GLU A 74 7.03 -18.60 -16.86
C GLU A 74 5.55 -18.18 -16.77
N VAL A 75 4.71 -18.66 -17.68
CA VAL A 75 3.27 -18.38 -17.72
C VAL A 75 2.46 -19.66 -17.65
N GLY A 76 1.35 -19.64 -16.94
CA GLY A 76 0.38 -20.73 -16.90
C GLY A 76 -0.35 -20.94 -18.22
N SER A 77 -0.89 -22.12 -18.41
CA SER A 77 -1.48 -22.57 -19.71
C SER A 77 -2.73 -21.77 -20.14
N GLU A 78 -3.39 -21.08 -19.21
CA GLU A 78 -4.59 -20.25 -19.50
C GLU A 78 -4.27 -18.74 -19.52
N VAL A 79 -3.01 -18.35 -19.29
CA VAL A 79 -2.61 -16.94 -19.32
C VAL A 79 -2.43 -16.48 -20.76
N THR A 80 -3.15 -15.43 -21.15
CA THR A 80 -3.14 -14.89 -22.53
C THR A 80 -2.63 -13.44 -22.62
N ASN A 81 -2.58 -12.73 -21.49
CA ASN A 81 -2.24 -11.30 -21.41
C ASN A 81 -0.78 -11.03 -21.05
N PHE A 82 0.01 -12.07 -20.72
CA PHE A 82 1.42 -11.99 -20.43
C PHE A 82 2.23 -13.01 -21.23
N THR A 83 3.50 -12.67 -21.48
CA THR A 83 4.50 -13.54 -22.10
C THR A 83 5.80 -13.48 -21.30
N LYS A 84 6.64 -14.52 -21.44
CA LYS A 84 7.99 -14.51 -20.88
C LYS A 84 8.76 -13.28 -21.37
N GLY A 85 9.38 -12.56 -20.44
CA GLY A 85 10.12 -11.33 -20.70
C GLY A 85 9.35 -10.04 -20.39
N ASP A 86 8.02 -10.11 -20.22
CA ASP A 86 7.22 -8.93 -19.83
C ASP A 86 7.71 -8.37 -18.47
N ARG A 87 7.81 -7.06 -18.39
CA ARG A 87 8.10 -6.31 -17.16
C ARG A 87 6.80 -6.13 -16.38
N VAL A 88 6.74 -6.59 -15.13
CA VAL A 88 5.50 -6.60 -14.34
C VAL A 88 5.71 -6.18 -12.90
N LEU A 89 4.63 -5.65 -12.29
CA LEU A 89 4.52 -5.39 -10.87
C LEU A 89 3.29 -6.14 -10.29
N PHE A 90 3.38 -6.54 -9.03
CA PHE A 90 2.32 -7.29 -8.37
C PHE A 90 2.41 -7.19 -6.85
N GLN A 91 1.28 -7.43 -6.18
CA GLN A 91 1.24 -7.65 -4.74
C GLN A 91 1.48 -9.13 -4.45
N GLY A 92 2.40 -9.43 -3.52
CA GLY A 92 2.60 -10.77 -2.99
C GLY A 92 1.59 -11.14 -1.89
N TRP A 93 1.74 -12.36 -1.37
CA TRP A 93 0.86 -12.90 -0.34
C TRP A 93 1.66 -13.56 0.81
N PHE A 94 1.01 -13.80 1.93
CA PHE A 94 1.58 -14.42 3.14
C PHE A 94 1.78 -15.95 3.04
N GLU A 95 2.04 -16.44 1.83
CA GLU A 95 2.37 -17.83 1.51
C GLU A 95 3.72 -17.88 0.80
N ASN A 96 4.61 -18.79 1.20
CA ASN A 96 5.97 -18.83 0.69
C ASN A 96 6.11 -18.74 -0.84
N PRO A 97 5.31 -19.48 -1.68
CA PRO A 97 5.43 -19.38 -3.13
C PRO A 97 5.07 -18.00 -3.69
N LYS A 98 4.25 -17.21 -2.98
CA LYS A 98 3.71 -15.91 -3.40
C LYS A 98 4.37 -14.73 -2.68
N ALA A 99 5.20 -14.99 -1.68
CA ALA A 99 5.94 -13.96 -0.94
C ALA A 99 7.06 -13.36 -1.81
N THR A 100 7.52 -12.14 -1.48
CA THR A 100 8.40 -11.41 -2.40
C THR A 100 9.84 -11.23 -1.91
N PHE A 101 10.16 -11.57 -0.67
CA PHE A 101 11.55 -11.55 -0.19
C PHE A 101 12.31 -12.80 -0.65
N GLN A 102 12.26 -13.05 -1.94
CA GLN A 102 12.91 -14.17 -2.62
C GLN A 102 13.16 -13.84 -4.10
N GLN A 103 13.89 -14.69 -4.82
CA GLN A 103 14.29 -14.40 -6.19
C GLN A 103 13.18 -14.62 -7.23
N TYR A 104 12.22 -15.52 -6.96
CA TYR A 104 11.08 -15.82 -7.82
C TYR A 104 9.82 -15.97 -6.98
N ALA A 105 8.70 -15.50 -7.47
CA ALA A 105 7.39 -15.72 -6.85
C ALA A 105 6.33 -16.03 -7.92
N VAL A 106 5.28 -16.73 -7.50
CA VAL A 106 4.08 -16.96 -8.33
C VAL A 106 2.97 -16.00 -7.95
N VAL A 107 2.26 -15.48 -8.94
CA VAL A 107 1.14 -14.55 -8.73
C VAL A 107 0.04 -14.79 -9.77
N PRO A 108 -1.26 -14.64 -9.41
CA PRO A 108 -2.34 -14.66 -10.38
C PRO A 108 -2.18 -13.56 -11.43
N ALA A 109 -2.29 -13.92 -12.71
CA ALA A 109 -2.15 -13.00 -13.82
C ALA A 109 -3.16 -11.83 -13.77
N GLU A 110 -4.36 -12.05 -13.24
CA GLU A 110 -5.42 -11.05 -13.14
C GLU A 110 -5.15 -9.90 -12.16
N ILE A 111 -4.20 -10.08 -11.21
CA ILE A 111 -3.73 -9.05 -10.26
C ILE A 111 -2.25 -8.73 -10.48
N THR A 112 -1.84 -8.73 -11.73
CA THR A 112 -0.51 -8.37 -12.20
C THR A 112 -0.64 -7.29 -13.27
N ALA A 113 0.21 -6.26 -13.27
CA ALA A 113 0.20 -5.21 -14.28
C ALA A 113 1.54 -5.10 -14.99
N LYS A 114 1.53 -4.73 -16.28
CA LYS A 114 2.75 -4.40 -17.02
C LYS A 114 3.33 -3.08 -16.53
N ILE A 115 4.64 -3.02 -16.46
CA ILE A 115 5.38 -1.79 -16.11
C ILE A 115 5.70 -1.04 -17.41
N PRO A 116 5.24 0.22 -17.59
CA PRO A 116 5.57 1.01 -18.74
C PRO A 116 7.05 1.44 -18.74
N ASP A 117 7.58 1.85 -19.90
CA ASP A 117 9.00 2.14 -20.08
C ASP A 117 9.52 3.32 -19.24
N ASN A 118 8.65 4.25 -18.89
CA ASN A 118 8.97 5.42 -18.07
C ASN A 118 9.14 5.10 -16.57
N ILE A 119 8.89 3.86 -16.12
CA ILE A 119 8.95 3.44 -14.72
C ILE A 119 10.04 2.36 -14.55
N SER A 120 10.94 2.54 -13.57
CA SER A 120 11.93 1.52 -13.19
C SER A 120 11.31 0.40 -12.36
N PHE A 121 11.99 -0.75 -12.23
CA PHE A 121 11.55 -1.84 -11.34
C PHE A 121 11.50 -1.41 -9.88
N ASP A 122 12.49 -0.63 -9.42
CA ASP A 122 12.51 -0.14 -8.03
C ASP A 122 11.31 0.76 -7.74
N GLN A 123 10.97 1.66 -8.66
CA GLN A 123 9.78 2.49 -8.56
C GLN A 123 8.49 1.65 -8.60
N ALA A 124 8.39 0.70 -9.53
CA ALA A 124 7.23 -0.16 -9.67
C ALA A 124 6.99 -1.01 -8.41
N ALA A 125 8.05 -1.56 -7.79
CA ALA A 125 7.96 -2.32 -6.54
C ALA A 125 7.43 -1.48 -5.37
N SER A 126 7.48 -0.15 -5.42
CA SER A 126 6.99 0.70 -4.34
C SER A 126 5.46 0.83 -4.29
N ILE A 127 4.74 0.32 -5.29
CA ILE A 127 3.32 0.61 -5.53
C ILE A 127 2.36 -0.37 -4.83
N PRO A 128 2.49 -1.71 -4.96
CA PRO A 128 1.37 -2.64 -4.81
C PRO A 128 0.61 -2.54 -3.48
N LEU A 129 1.24 -2.83 -2.34
CA LEU A 129 0.54 -2.87 -1.04
C LEU A 129 0.05 -1.48 -0.61
N GLY A 130 0.87 -0.44 -0.80
CA GLY A 130 0.51 0.92 -0.42
C GLY A 130 -0.74 1.41 -1.16
N LEU A 131 -0.78 1.20 -2.49
CA LEU A 131 -1.92 1.56 -3.32
C LEU A 131 -3.13 0.67 -3.06
N ALA A 132 -2.93 -0.66 -2.96
CA ALA A 132 -4.01 -1.60 -2.65
C ALA A 132 -4.70 -1.26 -1.32
N THR A 133 -3.94 -0.83 -0.29
CA THR A 133 -4.50 -0.40 0.99
C THR A 133 -5.47 0.78 0.83
N VAL A 134 -5.17 1.72 -0.04
CA VAL A 134 -6.06 2.85 -0.32
C VAL A 134 -7.27 2.42 -1.14
N VAL A 135 -7.03 1.70 -2.23
CA VAL A 135 -8.07 1.33 -3.20
C VAL A 135 -9.11 0.37 -2.60
N THR A 136 -8.68 -0.64 -1.85
CA THR A 136 -9.60 -1.57 -1.18
C THR A 136 -10.44 -0.88 -0.12
N GLY A 137 -9.88 0.09 0.61
CA GLY A 137 -10.62 0.86 1.60
C GLY A 137 -11.61 1.86 0.99
N LEU A 138 -11.30 2.43 -0.17
CA LEU A 138 -12.14 3.45 -0.80
C LEU A 138 -13.22 2.85 -1.73
N TYR A 139 -12.87 1.91 -2.59
CA TYR A 139 -13.65 1.59 -3.78
C TYR A 139 -14.15 0.14 -3.85
N ASN A 140 -13.93 -0.66 -2.81
CA ASN A 140 -14.43 -2.03 -2.81
C ASN A 140 -15.95 -2.06 -2.59
N HIS A 141 -16.68 -2.65 -3.54
CA HIS A 141 -18.13 -2.79 -3.52
C HIS A 141 -18.60 -4.16 -3.00
N ASP A 142 -17.69 -5.08 -2.68
CA ASP A 142 -18.06 -6.36 -2.08
C ASP A 142 -18.67 -6.12 -0.68
N PRO A 143 -19.88 -6.64 -0.41
CA PRO A 143 -20.55 -6.44 0.90
C PRO A 143 -19.78 -7.05 2.08
N ASN A 144 -18.88 -8.01 1.83
CA ASN A 144 -18.00 -8.58 2.84
C ASN A 144 -16.68 -7.79 2.96
N GLY A 145 -16.42 -6.86 2.04
CA GLY A 145 -15.24 -6.01 2.03
C GLY A 145 -15.34 -4.89 3.07
N LYS A 146 -14.17 -4.48 3.57
CA LYS A 146 -14.05 -3.34 4.50
C LYS A 146 -13.76 -2.08 3.71
N SER A 147 -14.82 -1.36 3.31
CA SER A 147 -14.72 -0.17 2.45
C SER A 147 -15.72 0.90 2.81
N VAL A 148 -15.43 2.14 2.45
CA VAL A 148 -16.42 3.24 2.45
C VAL A 148 -17.31 3.22 1.21
N ASN A 149 -17.00 2.35 0.25
CA ASN A 149 -17.81 2.08 -0.94
C ASN A 149 -18.03 3.32 -1.82
N PHE A 150 -16.98 4.12 -2.03
CA PHE A 150 -17.01 5.22 -2.96
C PHE A 150 -17.00 4.72 -4.41
N PRO A 151 -17.62 5.45 -5.37
CA PRO A 151 -17.40 5.16 -6.79
C PRO A 151 -15.93 5.38 -7.13
N ALA A 152 -15.33 4.41 -7.82
CA ALA A 152 -13.92 4.47 -8.18
C ALA A 152 -13.67 5.47 -9.32
N PRO A 153 -12.46 6.06 -9.43
CA PRO A 153 -12.14 7.00 -10.50
C PRO A 153 -12.31 6.43 -11.92
N TRP A 154 -12.26 5.12 -12.08
CA TRP A 154 -12.49 4.41 -13.35
C TRP A 154 -13.96 4.08 -13.63
N GLU A 155 -14.85 4.36 -12.69
CA GLU A 155 -16.29 4.19 -12.85
C GLU A 155 -16.94 5.48 -13.39
N GLU A 156 -18.11 5.35 -14.01
CA GLU A 156 -18.84 6.50 -14.54
C GLU A 156 -19.12 7.54 -13.43
N GLY A 157 -18.68 8.78 -13.64
CA GLY A 157 -18.80 9.87 -12.69
C GLY A 157 -17.89 9.78 -11.47
N GLY A 158 -17.13 8.70 -11.28
CA GLY A 158 -16.26 8.50 -10.10
C GLY A 158 -15.17 9.56 -9.94
N SER A 159 -14.59 10.02 -11.04
CA SER A 159 -13.54 11.06 -11.03
C SER A 159 -14.02 12.46 -10.65
N THR A 160 -15.33 12.71 -10.65
CA THR A 160 -15.94 14.03 -10.34
C THR A 160 -16.86 13.99 -9.15
N LYS A 161 -17.14 12.83 -8.58
CA LYS A 161 -18.12 12.61 -7.50
C LYS A 161 -17.89 13.52 -6.29
N PHE A 162 -16.65 13.79 -5.98
CA PHE A 162 -16.27 14.57 -4.80
C PHE A 162 -15.74 15.98 -5.14
N ALA A 163 -16.11 16.49 -6.31
CA ALA A 163 -15.70 17.83 -6.75
C ALA A 163 -16.04 18.91 -5.70
N GLY A 164 -15.01 19.61 -5.24
CA GLY A 164 -15.14 20.68 -4.24
C GLY A 164 -15.39 20.21 -2.80
N LYS A 165 -15.36 18.92 -2.52
CA LYS A 165 -15.38 18.36 -1.15
C LYS A 165 -13.97 18.25 -0.58
N PRO A 166 -13.72 18.72 0.66
CA PRO A 166 -12.41 18.57 1.30
C PRO A 166 -12.08 17.10 1.60
N ALA A 167 -10.80 16.75 1.46
CA ALA A 167 -10.22 15.51 2.00
C ALA A 167 -9.13 15.86 3.02
N PHE A 168 -9.09 15.15 4.16
CA PHE A 168 -8.05 15.31 5.15
C PHE A 168 -7.28 14.00 5.31
N ILE A 169 -5.95 14.05 5.15
CA ILE A 169 -5.08 12.87 5.12
C ILE A 169 -3.99 13.00 6.17
N LEU A 170 -4.07 12.19 7.22
CA LEU A 170 -3.06 12.12 8.26
C LEU A 170 -1.91 11.22 7.80
N GLY A 171 -0.67 11.68 7.99
CA GLY A 171 0.51 10.95 7.58
C GLY A 171 0.73 10.92 6.07
N GLY A 172 0.49 12.03 5.39
CA GLY A 172 0.58 12.16 3.93
C GLY A 172 1.92 11.73 3.32
N SER A 173 3.03 11.78 4.05
CA SER A 173 4.36 11.35 3.57
C SER A 173 4.63 9.85 3.73
N SER A 174 3.77 9.09 4.41
CA SER A 174 3.85 7.62 4.40
C SER A 174 3.53 7.07 3.01
N SER A 175 3.94 5.83 2.70
CA SER A 175 3.63 5.20 1.40
C SER A 175 2.13 5.21 1.12
N VAL A 176 1.31 4.78 2.07
CA VAL A 176 -0.16 4.79 1.97
C VAL A 176 -0.69 6.22 1.84
N GLY A 177 -0.20 7.17 2.65
CA GLY A 177 -0.64 8.57 2.61
C GLY A 177 -0.39 9.25 1.26
N GLN A 178 0.75 8.95 0.61
CA GLN A 178 1.06 9.45 -0.73
C GLN A 178 0.06 8.92 -1.77
N TYR A 179 -0.36 7.66 -1.68
CA TYR A 179 -1.41 7.10 -2.56
C TYR A 179 -2.80 7.61 -2.18
N ALA A 180 -3.08 7.83 -0.90
CA ALA A 180 -4.36 8.43 -0.47
C ALA A 180 -4.54 9.85 -1.05
N ILE A 181 -3.47 10.67 -1.08
CA ILE A 181 -3.49 12.00 -1.73
C ILE A 181 -3.80 11.86 -3.24
N GLN A 182 -3.13 10.94 -3.94
CA GLN A 182 -3.31 10.76 -5.38
C GLN A 182 -4.70 10.21 -5.71
N MET A 183 -5.19 9.24 -4.96
CA MET A 183 -6.53 8.69 -5.17
C MET A 183 -7.62 9.70 -4.82
N ALA A 184 -7.44 10.53 -3.78
CA ALA A 184 -8.34 11.63 -3.49
C ALA A 184 -8.38 12.65 -4.66
N LYS A 185 -7.22 12.99 -5.25
CA LYS A 185 -7.15 13.84 -6.43
C LYS A 185 -7.88 13.22 -7.63
N LEU A 186 -7.65 11.94 -7.92
CA LEU A 186 -8.32 11.23 -9.02
C LEU A 186 -9.83 11.12 -8.81
N SER A 187 -10.32 11.10 -7.57
CA SER A 187 -11.75 11.11 -7.22
C SER A 187 -12.36 12.52 -7.20
N GLY A 188 -11.56 13.58 -7.49
CA GLY A 188 -12.03 14.95 -7.59
C GLY A 188 -12.09 15.74 -6.27
N PHE A 189 -11.58 15.21 -5.16
CA PHE A 189 -11.55 15.97 -3.89
C PHE A 189 -10.73 17.26 -4.02
N SER A 190 -11.24 18.34 -3.43
CA SER A 190 -10.55 19.63 -3.35
C SER A 190 -11.21 20.51 -2.27
N PRO A 191 -10.43 21.11 -1.34
CA PRO A 191 -8.99 20.95 -1.15
C PRO A 191 -8.59 19.56 -0.60
N ILE A 192 -7.33 19.17 -0.82
CA ILE A 192 -6.70 17.99 -0.21
C ILE A 192 -5.68 18.49 0.80
N ILE A 193 -5.94 18.27 2.08
CA ILE A 193 -5.11 18.72 3.19
C ILE A 193 -4.39 17.49 3.77
N ALA A 194 -3.08 17.57 3.94
CA ALA A 194 -2.32 16.47 4.51
C ALA A 194 -1.48 16.92 5.72
N THR A 195 -1.27 16.02 6.69
CA THR A 195 -0.24 16.24 7.73
C THR A 195 1.04 15.51 7.39
N ALA A 196 2.18 16.16 7.55
CA ALA A 196 3.50 15.56 7.38
C ALA A 196 4.58 16.42 8.05
N SER A 197 5.82 15.92 8.12
CA SER A 197 6.97 16.80 8.37
C SER A 197 7.16 17.73 7.17
N LEU A 198 7.33 19.04 7.41
CA LEU A 198 7.28 20.08 6.35
C LEU A 198 8.33 19.92 5.24
N HIS A 199 9.45 19.23 5.50
CA HIS A 199 10.43 18.92 4.45
C HIS A 199 9.85 18.03 3.32
N ASN A 200 8.71 17.36 3.56
CA ASN A 200 7.99 16.60 2.56
C ASN A 200 6.94 17.42 1.79
N GLU A 201 6.69 18.68 2.17
CA GLU A 201 5.64 19.51 1.54
C GLU A 201 5.77 19.59 0.01
N PRO A 202 6.97 19.84 -0.58
CA PRO A 202 7.09 19.88 -2.05
C PRO A 202 6.71 18.56 -2.72
N LEU A 203 7.05 17.41 -2.10
CA LEU A 203 6.62 16.10 -2.58
C LEU A 203 5.10 15.97 -2.55
N LEU A 204 4.47 16.26 -1.42
CA LEU A 204 3.02 16.05 -1.25
C LEU A 204 2.22 16.97 -2.17
N LYS A 205 2.65 18.21 -2.36
CA LYS A 205 2.05 19.13 -3.33
C LYS A 205 2.16 18.62 -4.76
N SER A 206 3.30 18.05 -5.16
CA SER A 206 3.45 17.45 -6.49
C SER A 206 2.51 16.26 -6.71
N LEU A 207 2.14 15.53 -5.66
CA LEU A 207 1.19 14.40 -5.71
C LEU A 207 -0.28 14.84 -5.69
N GLY A 208 -0.57 16.10 -5.35
CA GLY A 208 -1.92 16.65 -5.38
C GLY A 208 -2.44 17.24 -4.06
N ALA A 209 -1.66 17.22 -2.98
CA ALA A 209 -2.03 17.96 -1.77
C ALA A 209 -2.08 19.47 -2.05
N THR A 210 -3.18 20.12 -1.67
CA THR A 210 -3.30 21.58 -1.79
C THR A 210 -2.63 22.29 -0.62
N HIS A 211 -2.69 21.67 0.55
CA HIS A 211 -2.11 22.19 1.79
C HIS A 211 -1.44 21.10 2.58
N VAL A 212 -0.32 21.44 3.23
CA VAL A 212 0.41 20.54 4.14
C VAL A 212 0.54 21.24 5.48
N LEU A 213 0.02 20.59 6.53
CA LEU A 213 0.17 21.01 7.92
C LEU A 213 1.31 20.24 8.57
N ASP A 214 2.08 20.92 9.43
CA ASP A 214 3.12 20.22 10.19
C ASP A 214 2.48 19.21 11.16
N ARG A 215 2.89 17.95 11.05
CA ARG A 215 2.45 16.87 11.94
C ARG A 215 2.81 17.09 13.41
N ALA A 216 3.79 17.99 13.68
CA ALA A 216 4.21 18.33 15.03
C ALA A 216 3.31 19.38 15.70
N LEU A 217 2.38 19.97 14.97
CA LEU A 217 1.40 20.90 15.56
C LEU A 217 0.49 20.15 16.55
N PRO A 218 0.15 20.81 17.68
CA PRO A 218 -0.82 20.25 18.61
C PRO A 218 -2.19 20.09 17.93
N PRO A 219 -3.01 19.11 18.33
CA PRO A 219 -4.33 18.84 17.71
C PRO A 219 -5.21 20.07 17.61
N ASP A 220 -5.26 20.94 18.63
CA ASP A 220 -6.08 22.14 18.62
C ASP A 220 -5.63 23.17 17.57
N ALA A 221 -4.32 23.26 17.30
CA ALA A 221 -3.81 24.13 16.24
C ALA A 221 -4.21 23.59 14.85
N ILE A 222 -4.12 22.27 14.65
CA ILE A 222 -4.60 21.64 13.40
C ILE A 222 -6.11 21.92 13.23
N LYS A 223 -6.92 21.69 14.26
CA LYS A 223 -8.37 21.96 14.25
C LYS A 223 -8.71 23.42 13.92
N ALA A 224 -7.92 24.37 14.42
CA ALA A 224 -8.12 25.80 14.15
C ALA A 224 -7.76 26.21 12.72
N GLU A 225 -6.84 25.51 12.06
CA GLU A 225 -6.45 25.78 10.67
C GLU A 225 -7.41 25.15 9.64
N LEU A 226 -7.97 23.99 9.92
CA LEU A 226 -8.79 23.25 8.95
C LEU A 226 -9.96 24.06 8.36
N PRO A 227 -10.77 24.81 9.14
CA PRO A 227 -11.84 25.63 8.58
C PRO A 227 -11.36 26.72 7.62
N LYS A 228 -10.17 27.29 7.86
CA LYS A 228 -9.58 28.29 6.97
C LYS A 228 -9.18 27.66 5.63
N LEU A 229 -8.63 26.45 5.66
CA LEU A 229 -8.16 25.74 4.48
C LEU A 229 -9.30 25.12 3.67
N THR A 230 -10.41 24.76 4.31
CA THR A 230 -11.60 24.21 3.64
C THR A 230 -12.59 25.29 3.17
N GLY A 231 -12.35 26.57 3.50
CA GLY A 231 -13.31 27.66 3.27
C GLY A 231 -14.60 27.47 4.08
N GLY A 232 -14.50 26.87 5.27
CA GLY A 232 -15.65 26.58 6.15
C GLY A 232 -16.46 25.35 5.76
N LYS A 233 -16.09 24.63 4.71
CA LYS A 233 -16.75 23.37 4.33
C LYS A 233 -16.45 22.26 5.34
N PRO A 234 -17.44 21.40 5.65
CA PRO A 234 -17.24 20.27 6.56
C PRO A 234 -16.27 19.24 5.94
N ILE A 235 -15.48 18.60 6.81
CA ILE A 235 -14.61 17.48 6.42
C ILE A 235 -15.44 16.20 6.56
N GLU A 236 -15.94 15.67 5.45
CA GLU A 236 -16.74 14.44 5.41
C GLU A 236 -15.87 13.20 5.11
N PHE A 237 -14.60 13.40 4.79
CA PHE A 237 -13.67 12.31 4.46
C PHE A 237 -12.31 12.53 5.12
N VAL A 238 -11.90 11.56 5.94
CA VAL A 238 -10.57 11.49 6.56
C VAL A 238 -9.94 10.14 6.28
N TYR A 239 -8.67 10.15 5.86
CA TYR A 239 -7.83 8.96 5.73
C TYR A 239 -6.67 9.05 6.73
N ASP A 240 -6.65 8.20 7.75
CA ASP A 240 -5.55 8.14 8.70
C ASP A 240 -4.56 7.04 8.30
N ALA A 241 -3.51 7.43 7.56
CA ALA A 241 -2.45 6.52 7.10
C ALA A 241 -1.41 6.19 8.19
N ILE A 242 -1.59 6.72 9.42
CA ILE A 242 -0.78 6.44 10.61
C ILE A 242 -1.55 5.54 11.57
N SER A 243 -2.77 5.93 11.91
CA SER A 243 -3.73 5.24 12.78
C SER A 243 -3.20 4.87 14.17
N LEU A 244 -2.36 5.74 14.76
CA LEU A 244 -2.07 5.70 16.19
C LEU A 244 -3.21 6.34 16.98
N ALA A 245 -3.30 6.07 18.28
CA ALA A 245 -4.41 6.55 19.11
C ALA A 245 -4.64 8.06 19.06
N ASP A 246 -3.57 8.84 19.03
CA ASP A 246 -3.59 10.30 18.92
C ASP A 246 -4.07 10.80 17.55
N THR A 247 -3.61 10.16 16.45
CA THR A 247 -4.06 10.52 15.10
C THR A 247 -5.49 10.09 14.87
N GLN A 248 -5.92 8.94 15.36
CA GLN A 248 -7.30 8.50 15.30
C GLN A 248 -8.24 9.42 16.06
N ALA A 249 -7.85 9.87 17.27
CA ALA A 249 -8.63 10.81 18.07
C ALA A 249 -8.82 12.15 17.33
N LEU A 250 -7.74 12.72 16.76
CA LEU A 250 -7.81 13.93 15.95
C LEU A 250 -8.68 13.71 14.70
N ALA A 251 -8.48 12.62 13.96
CA ALA A 251 -9.24 12.29 12.76
C ALA A 251 -10.73 12.22 13.03
N TYR A 252 -11.11 11.55 14.12
CA TYR A 252 -12.50 11.40 14.49
C TYR A 252 -13.13 12.73 14.97
N ASP A 253 -12.38 13.53 15.72
CA ASP A 253 -12.86 14.82 16.26
C ASP A 253 -13.14 15.84 15.14
N VAL A 254 -12.29 15.90 14.10
CA VAL A 254 -12.47 16.83 12.96
C VAL A 254 -13.47 16.35 11.92
N LEU A 255 -13.83 15.08 11.93
CA LEU A 255 -14.78 14.49 10.99
C LEU A 255 -16.19 15.03 11.25
N ALA A 256 -16.84 15.51 10.21
CA ALA A 256 -18.23 15.96 10.29
C ALA A 256 -19.20 14.79 10.59
N PRO A 257 -20.37 15.05 11.19
CA PRO A 257 -21.43 14.05 11.33
C PRO A 257 -21.77 13.39 9.97
N GLY A 258 -21.97 12.07 9.98
CA GLY A 258 -22.20 11.27 8.76
C GLY A 258 -20.98 11.06 7.89
N GLY A 259 -19.82 11.62 8.25
CA GLY A 259 -18.57 11.45 7.52
C GLY A 259 -17.94 10.07 7.69
N VAL A 260 -16.88 9.83 6.92
CA VAL A 260 -16.18 8.53 6.90
C VAL A 260 -14.71 8.70 7.26
N LEU A 261 -14.19 7.78 8.09
CA LEU A 261 -12.80 7.69 8.51
C LEU A 261 -12.24 6.31 8.15
N LEU A 262 -11.12 6.28 7.42
CA LEU A 262 -10.38 5.05 7.15
C LEU A 262 -9.17 4.94 8.06
N LEU A 263 -8.95 3.74 8.58
CA LEU A 263 -7.85 3.40 9.48
C LEU A 263 -7.03 2.24 8.90
N VAL A 264 -5.70 2.32 9.01
CA VAL A 264 -4.77 1.26 8.60
C VAL A 264 -4.31 0.38 9.78
N LEU A 265 -4.75 0.70 10.99
CA LEU A 265 -4.56 -0.11 12.21
C LEU A 265 -5.92 -0.30 12.91
N PRO A 266 -6.01 -1.21 13.88
CA PRO A 266 -7.23 -1.39 14.65
C PRO A 266 -7.77 -0.10 15.26
N ASP A 267 -9.10 -0.01 15.36
CA ASP A 267 -9.79 1.12 15.98
C ASP A 267 -9.37 1.27 17.45
N ALA A 268 -8.78 2.40 17.76
CA ALA A 268 -8.36 2.83 19.09
C ALA A 268 -8.91 4.22 19.44
N ILE A 269 -9.98 4.65 18.75
CA ILE A 269 -10.65 5.92 19.02
C ILE A 269 -11.24 5.89 20.43
N PRO A 270 -10.93 6.90 21.26
CA PRO A 270 -11.48 7.00 22.62
C PRO A 270 -13.02 6.94 22.61
N PRO A 271 -13.65 6.07 23.40
CA PRO A 271 -15.11 5.89 23.42
C PRO A 271 -15.88 7.20 23.69
N GLU A 272 -15.32 8.10 24.49
CA GLU A 272 -15.91 9.40 24.84
C GLU A 272 -16.02 10.38 23.65
N LEU A 273 -15.29 10.14 22.57
CA LEU A 273 -15.42 10.90 21.33
C LEU A 273 -16.56 10.38 20.44
N LYS A 274 -16.96 9.13 20.61
CA LYS A 274 -18.03 8.48 19.83
C LYS A 274 -19.39 8.85 20.40
N LYS A 275 -19.96 9.96 19.88
CA LYS A 275 -21.27 10.47 20.35
C LYS A 275 -22.39 9.71 19.66
N GLU A 276 -23.44 9.40 20.43
CA GLU A 276 -24.68 8.85 19.89
C GLU A 276 -25.29 9.82 18.86
N GLY A 277 -25.67 9.28 17.70
CA GLY A 277 -26.32 10.05 16.62
C GLY A 277 -25.38 10.86 15.72
N ASP A 278 -24.04 10.76 15.84
CA ASP A 278 -23.12 11.44 14.92
C ASP A 278 -22.95 10.72 13.57
N GLU A 279 -23.43 9.46 13.48
CA GLU A 279 -23.46 8.63 12.26
C GLU A 279 -22.11 8.50 11.53
N LYS A 280 -20.99 8.81 12.20
CA LYS A 280 -19.66 8.70 11.63
C LYS A 280 -19.30 7.24 11.36
N LYS A 281 -18.89 6.94 10.14
CA LYS A 281 -18.47 5.58 9.75
C LYS A 281 -16.95 5.43 9.88
N VAL A 282 -16.52 4.46 10.68
CA VAL A 282 -15.09 4.11 10.82
C VAL A 282 -14.84 2.76 10.14
N VAL A 283 -13.86 2.71 9.24
CA VAL A 283 -13.50 1.52 8.46
C VAL A 283 -12.04 1.18 8.66
N GLY A 284 -11.76 0.01 9.23
CA GLY A 284 -10.41 -0.56 9.30
C GLY A 284 -10.08 -1.31 7.99
N VAL A 285 -9.06 -0.85 7.27
CA VAL A 285 -8.72 -1.38 5.95
C VAL A 285 -7.86 -2.65 6.06
N PHE A 286 -8.10 -3.62 5.18
CA PHE A 286 -7.19 -4.72 4.91
C PHE A 286 -6.77 -4.68 3.44
N GLY A 287 -5.60 -4.11 3.19
CA GLY A 287 -5.13 -3.75 1.85
C GLY A 287 -4.49 -4.90 1.07
N ASN A 288 -5.17 -6.05 0.93
CA ASN A 288 -4.62 -7.15 0.15
C ASN A 288 -5.62 -7.66 -0.90
N VAL A 289 -5.19 -7.68 -2.18
CA VAL A 289 -6.01 -8.07 -3.33
C VAL A 289 -6.07 -9.58 -3.55
N HIS A 290 -5.36 -10.38 -2.75
CA HIS A 290 -5.44 -11.84 -2.83
C HIS A 290 -6.67 -12.41 -2.11
N THR A 291 -7.26 -11.67 -1.20
CA THR A 291 -8.44 -12.15 -0.48
C THR A 291 -9.68 -12.12 -1.39
N PRO A 292 -10.63 -13.06 -1.23
CA PRO A 292 -11.81 -13.14 -2.09
C PRO A 292 -12.61 -11.83 -2.13
N GLU A 293 -12.84 -11.21 -0.98
CA GLU A 293 -13.60 -9.98 -0.84
C GLU A 293 -12.94 -8.75 -1.50
N ASN A 294 -11.62 -8.74 -1.66
CA ASN A 294 -10.88 -7.66 -2.31
C ASN A 294 -10.49 -7.98 -3.76
N ARG A 295 -10.76 -9.21 -4.24
CA ARG A 295 -10.29 -9.67 -5.55
C ARG A 295 -10.84 -8.83 -6.69
N GLN A 296 -12.12 -8.54 -6.68
CA GLN A 296 -12.76 -7.81 -7.77
C GLN A 296 -12.20 -6.39 -7.92
N VAL A 297 -12.09 -5.64 -6.82
CA VAL A 297 -11.50 -4.29 -6.85
C VAL A 297 -10.02 -4.34 -7.18
N GLY A 298 -9.31 -5.40 -6.77
CA GLY A 298 -7.92 -5.66 -7.15
C GLY A 298 -7.76 -5.84 -8.65
N VAL A 299 -8.56 -6.70 -9.28
CA VAL A 299 -8.55 -6.92 -10.74
C VAL A 299 -8.82 -5.61 -11.48
N ALA A 300 -9.81 -4.83 -11.05
CA ALA A 300 -10.11 -3.52 -11.64
C ALA A 300 -8.92 -2.55 -11.50
N LEU A 301 -8.30 -2.47 -10.32
CA LEU A 301 -7.11 -1.64 -10.09
C LEU A 301 -5.98 -2.00 -11.07
N TYR A 302 -5.61 -3.29 -11.13
CA TYR A 302 -4.48 -3.74 -11.94
C TYR A 302 -4.73 -3.57 -13.44
N ALA A 303 -5.98 -3.60 -13.90
CA ALA A 303 -6.35 -3.30 -15.28
C ALA A 303 -6.05 -1.85 -15.68
N HIS A 304 -6.09 -0.89 -14.74
CA HIS A 304 -5.84 0.53 -15.01
C HIS A 304 -4.40 0.98 -14.72
N LEU A 305 -3.63 0.16 -14.00
CA LEU A 305 -2.37 0.58 -13.42
C LEU A 305 -1.31 0.98 -14.47
N THR A 306 -1.16 0.18 -15.52
CA THR A 306 -0.20 0.46 -16.62
C THR A 306 -0.48 1.82 -17.25
N GLU A 307 -1.73 2.09 -17.63
CA GLU A 307 -2.13 3.35 -18.25
C GLU A 307 -1.92 4.55 -17.32
N TRP A 308 -2.26 4.41 -16.03
CA TRP A 308 -2.09 5.49 -15.07
C TRP A 308 -0.63 5.85 -14.85
N LEU A 309 0.25 4.85 -14.81
CA LEU A 309 1.69 5.04 -14.69
C LEU A 309 2.29 5.66 -15.96
N GLU A 310 1.87 5.19 -17.13
CA GLU A 310 2.32 5.72 -18.42
C GLU A 310 1.96 7.21 -18.58
N LYS A 311 0.73 7.57 -18.21
CA LYS A 311 0.22 8.94 -18.29
C LYS A 311 0.65 9.84 -17.11
N GLY A 312 1.36 9.31 -16.12
CA GLY A 312 1.72 10.04 -14.90
C GLY A 312 0.53 10.46 -14.02
N LEU A 313 -0.62 9.81 -14.17
CA LEU A 313 -1.78 10.00 -13.31
C LEU A 313 -1.55 9.40 -11.92
N LEU A 314 -0.75 8.35 -11.85
CA LEU A 314 -0.23 7.75 -10.63
C LEU A 314 1.30 7.80 -10.66
N VAL A 315 1.89 8.30 -9.58
CA VAL A 315 3.34 8.44 -9.40
C VAL A 315 3.79 7.48 -8.31
N PRO A 316 4.81 6.63 -8.56
CA PRO A 316 5.39 5.76 -7.54
C PRO A 316 5.97 6.54 -6.37
N ASN A 317 6.14 5.90 -5.21
CA ASN A 317 6.88 6.51 -4.11
C ASN A 317 8.35 6.77 -4.53
N ARG A 318 8.99 7.76 -3.91
CA ARG A 318 10.46 7.87 -3.94
C ARG A 318 11.06 6.61 -3.33
N VAL A 319 12.13 6.09 -3.91
CA VAL A 319 12.75 4.84 -3.46
C VAL A 319 14.17 5.05 -2.97
N GLU A 320 14.56 4.25 -1.99
CA GLU A 320 15.93 4.06 -1.53
C GLU A 320 16.26 2.57 -1.66
N VAL A 321 17.28 2.24 -2.46
CA VAL A 321 17.71 0.86 -2.66
C VAL A 321 18.65 0.45 -1.53
N LEU A 322 18.30 -0.62 -0.82
CA LEU A 322 19.13 -1.21 0.22
C LEU A 322 20.29 -2.00 -0.40
N PRO A 323 21.48 -1.97 0.19
CA PRO A 323 22.61 -2.77 -0.27
C PRO A 323 22.42 -4.27 0.03
N ASN A 324 23.23 -5.12 -0.63
CA ASN A 324 23.34 -6.55 -0.35
C ASN A 324 22.07 -7.39 -0.63
N GLY A 325 21.19 -6.93 -1.51
CA GLY A 325 19.99 -7.68 -1.89
C GLY A 325 19.09 -8.02 -0.70
N LEU A 326 18.68 -9.26 -0.57
CA LEU A 326 17.83 -9.73 0.54
C LEU A 326 18.47 -9.54 1.92
N ALA A 327 19.80 -9.61 2.01
CA ALA A 327 20.53 -9.48 3.28
C ALA A 327 20.44 -8.06 3.87
N GLY A 328 20.13 -7.04 3.07
CA GLY A 328 19.91 -5.67 3.55
C GLY A 328 18.52 -5.42 4.16
N ILE A 329 17.56 -6.32 3.92
CA ILE A 329 16.16 -6.13 4.36
C ILE A 329 16.03 -6.02 5.88
N PRO A 330 16.67 -6.88 6.72
CA PRO A 330 16.52 -6.77 8.18
C PRO A 330 16.89 -5.41 8.75
N GLU A 331 17.96 -4.78 8.26
CA GLU A 331 18.33 -3.42 8.66
C GLU A 331 17.29 -2.39 8.21
N GLY A 332 16.77 -2.52 6.99
CA GLY A 332 15.70 -1.68 6.48
C GLY A 332 14.44 -1.76 7.33
N LEU A 333 14.03 -2.96 7.75
CA LEU A 333 12.88 -3.19 8.63
C LEU A 333 13.10 -2.56 10.02
N GLU A 334 14.30 -2.65 10.57
CA GLU A 334 14.64 -2.00 11.85
C GLU A 334 14.61 -0.47 11.74
N ARG A 335 15.07 0.10 10.63
CA ARG A 335 14.94 1.54 10.36
C ARG A 335 13.47 1.97 10.30
N MET A 336 12.59 1.19 9.65
CA MET A 336 11.15 1.48 9.59
C MET A 336 10.51 1.40 10.98
N LYS A 337 10.81 0.35 11.75
CA LYS A 337 10.30 0.15 13.12
C LYS A 337 10.66 1.31 14.04
N ASN A 338 11.84 1.91 13.86
CA ASN A 338 12.34 3.05 14.64
C ASN A 338 11.99 4.41 14.02
N ASN A 339 11.02 4.50 13.10
CA ASN A 339 10.57 5.73 12.44
C ASN A 339 11.71 6.55 11.75
N LYS A 340 12.75 5.86 11.24
CA LYS A 340 13.90 6.48 10.56
C LYS A 340 13.72 6.56 9.03
N VAL A 341 12.52 6.35 8.52
CA VAL A 341 12.19 6.42 7.08
C VAL A 341 11.09 7.45 6.89
N SER A 342 11.30 8.42 6.01
CA SER A 342 10.36 9.51 5.76
C SER A 342 10.27 9.86 4.28
N GLY A 343 9.05 9.85 3.73
CA GLY A 343 8.77 10.23 2.34
C GLY A 343 9.40 9.31 1.28
N THR A 344 9.91 8.14 1.69
CA THR A 344 10.66 7.20 0.86
C THR A 344 10.20 5.78 1.13
N LYS A 345 10.24 4.91 0.12
CA LYS A 345 10.02 3.47 0.20
C LYS A 345 11.37 2.75 0.12
N LEU A 346 11.64 1.84 1.05
CA LEU A 346 12.84 1.00 1.02
C LEU A 346 12.63 -0.17 0.06
N VAL A 347 13.61 -0.42 -0.79
CA VAL A 347 13.59 -1.46 -1.82
C VAL A 347 14.85 -2.30 -1.74
N ALA A 348 14.72 -3.61 -1.92
CA ALA A 348 15.84 -4.52 -2.06
C ALA A 348 15.79 -5.20 -3.44
N ARG A 349 16.95 -5.64 -3.95
CA ARG A 349 17.07 -6.33 -5.24
C ARG A 349 17.47 -7.79 -5.00
N PRO A 350 16.51 -8.73 -4.97
CA PRO A 350 16.75 -10.12 -4.58
C PRO A 350 17.84 -10.83 -5.40
N GLN A 351 18.03 -10.44 -6.67
CA GLN A 351 19.03 -11.03 -7.55
C GLN A 351 20.47 -10.62 -7.19
N GLU A 352 20.64 -9.55 -6.40
CA GLU A 352 21.96 -9.09 -5.93
C GLU A 352 22.39 -9.74 -4.60
N THR A 353 21.64 -10.72 -4.12
CA THR A 353 21.97 -11.46 -2.88
C THR A 353 23.17 -12.37 -3.11
N ALA A 354 24.23 -12.17 -2.32
CA ALA A 354 25.47 -12.97 -2.40
C ALA A 354 25.25 -14.44 -2.01
#